data_750768c76aa74cdf1c53836b9d0126ea
#
_entry.id   750768c76aa74cdf1c53836b9d0126ea
#
_cell.length_a   1.000
_cell.length_b   1.000
_cell.length_c   1.000
_cell.angle_alpha   90.00
_cell.angle_beta   90.00
_cell.angle_gamma   90.00
#
_symmetry.space_group_name_H-M   'P 1'
#
loop_
_entity.id
_entity.type
_entity.pdbx_description
1 polymer ?
#
loop_
_entity_poly.entity_id
_entity_poly.type
_entity_poly.pdbx_seq_one_letter_code
_entity_poly.pdbx_strand_id
1 'polypeptide(L)'
;MPMVDPYRHKARSLAILLLCEVGAMTVWFSSASVVATVKQSQAVSAQAAALLTSSLQAGFVVGTILSALFSLADRFDPRRLFMGSALVAAAATAWLVFLPPTGTLVYALRFLTGMCMAGVYPVGMRLAATWARGDLGLLIGLLVGALTLGSASPHLLAASGGLDWRWVYAVAAACAALSGLAVLACELGPHMKRAARLDLSAFTQAWRDPAVRLANLGYLGHMWELYAMWAWLAVFLQASFSLNGMADAGHSASLWTFATVAAGVLGAWGGGVLADRIGRTAVTIAAMATSAACALLMGWLLGASPWVVIPVALVWGVSVIADSAQFSASIA
;
A
#
# COMPACT_ATOMS: atom_id res chain seq x y z
N MET A 1 -9.48 -26.59 -35.87
CA MET A 1 -9.06 -26.57 -34.49
C MET A 1 -9.91 -25.52 -33.75
N PRO A 2 -10.60 -25.84 -32.68
CA PRO A 2 -11.29 -24.83 -31.90
C PRO A 2 -10.25 -23.82 -31.41
N MET A 3 -10.45 -22.53 -31.70
CA MET A 3 -9.59 -21.47 -31.17
C MET A 3 -9.72 -21.47 -29.63
N VAL A 4 -8.62 -21.78 -28.96
CA VAL A 4 -8.58 -21.70 -27.47
C VAL A 4 -8.74 -20.25 -27.11
N ASP A 5 -9.75 -19.92 -26.29
CA ASP A 5 -9.95 -18.57 -25.78
C ASP A 5 -8.69 -18.13 -25.00
N PRO A 6 -7.95 -17.10 -25.46
CA PRO A 6 -6.73 -16.64 -24.80
C PRO A 6 -6.97 -16.09 -23.40
N TYR A 7 -8.23 -15.83 -23.03
CA TYR A 7 -8.62 -15.32 -21.71
C TYR A 7 -9.17 -16.40 -20.76
N ARG A 8 -9.15 -17.66 -21.16
CA ARG A 8 -9.67 -18.79 -20.37
C ARG A 8 -9.16 -18.80 -18.92
N HIS A 9 -7.93 -18.38 -18.68
CA HIS A 9 -7.30 -18.39 -17.36
C HIS A 9 -7.26 -17.02 -16.67
N LYS A 10 -7.88 -15.97 -17.24
CA LYS A 10 -7.87 -14.60 -16.70
C LYS A 10 -8.33 -14.53 -15.25
N ALA A 11 -9.51 -15.03 -14.94
CA ALA A 11 -10.08 -14.94 -13.60
C ALA A 11 -9.21 -15.64 -12.54
N ARG A 12 -8.69 -16.83 -12.87
CA ARG A 12 -7.79 -17.59 -11.97
C ARG A 12 -6.48 -16.85 -11.73
N SER A 13 -5.83 -16.38 -12.80
CA SER A 13 -4.54 -15.68 -12.69
C SER A 13 -4.69 -14.36 -11.92
N LEU A 14 -5.76 -13.61 -12.15
CA LEU A 14 -6.04 -12.39 -11.41
C LEU A 14 -6.35 -12.67 -9.94
N ALA A 15 -7.14 -13.70 -9.62
CA ALA A 15 -7.42 -14.07 -8.24
C ALA A 15 -6.13 -14.44 -7.47
N ILE A 16 -5.25 -15.26 -8.09
CA ILE A 16 -3.95 -15.61 -7.51
C ILE A 16 -3.10 -14.33 -7.33
N LEU A 17 -3.02 -13.47 -8.34
CA LEU A 17 -2.25 -12.23 -8.27
C LEU A 17 -2.73 -11.31 -7.16
N LEU A 18 -4.05 -11.12 -7.00
CA LEU A 18 -4.62 -10.29 -5.94
C LEU A 18 -4.31 -10.86 -4.55
N LEU A 19 -4.41 -12.17 -4.38
CA LEU A 19 -4.02 -12.82 -3.11
C LEU A 19 -2.52 -12.66 -2.83
N CYS A 20 -1.67 -12.82 -3.85
CA CYS A 20 -0.23 -12.60 -3.72
C CYS A 20 0.08 -11.13 -3.38
N GLU A 21 -0.64 -10.19 -3.97
CA GLU A 21 -0.47 -8.76 -3.68
C GLU A 21 -0.84 -8.45 -2.23
N VAL A 22 -2.01 -8.91 -1.76
CA VAL A 22 -2.42 -8.77 -0.35
C VAL A 22 -1.35 -9.32 0.58
N GLY A 23 -0.90 -10.56 0.37
CA GLY A 23 0.06 -11.20 1.25
C GLY A 23 1.45 -10.55 1.21
N ALA A 24 1.93 -10.14 0.03
CA ALA A 24 3.22 -9.47 -0.08
C ALA A 24 3.20 -8.05 0.51
N MET A 25 2.06 -7.34 0.44
CA MET A 25 1.93 -6.00 1.00
C MET A 25 1.86 -5.96 2.53
N THR A 26 1.66 -7.08 3.22
CA THR A 26 1.66 -7.13 4.69
C THR A 26 2.97 -6.61 5.30
N VAL A 27 4.11 -6.74 4.62
CA VAL A 27 5.39 -6.24 5.12
C VAL A 27 5.49 -4.72 5.09
N TRP A 28 4.66 -4.03 4.26
CA TRP A 28 4.80 -2.59 4.04
C TRP A 28 4.58 -1.79 5.33
N PHE A 29 3.41 -1.89 5.95
CA PHE A 29 3.06 -1.16 7.16
C PHE A 29 3.19 -1.99 8.46
N SER A 30 3.88 -3.14 8.40
CA SER A 30 4.16 -3.94 9.59
C SER A 30 4.85 -3.14 10.70
N SER A 31 5.77 -2.24 10.36
CA SER A 31 6.41 -1.37 11.37
C SER A 31 5.47 -0.31 11.94
N ALA A 32 4.53 0.23 11.17
CA ALA A 32 3.57 1.20 11.69
C ALA A 32 2.66 0.57 12.76
N SER A 33 2.22 -0.68 12.55
CA SER A 33 1.44 -1.41 13.55
C SER A 33 2.27 -1.78 14.78
N VAL A 34 3.54 -2.12 14.60
CA VAL A 34 4.47 -2.44 15.69
C VAL A 34 4.80 -1.20 16.53
N VAL A 35 4.97 -0.02 15.92
CA VAL A 35 5.25 1.23 16.64
C VAL A 35 4.20 1.52 17.72
N ALA A 36 2.92 1.34 17.41
CA ALA A 36 1.84 1.55 18.36
C ALA A 36 1.99 0.65 19.61
N THR A 37 2.33 -0.62 19.40
CA THR A 37 2.53 -1.62 20.46
C THR A 37 3.81 -1.36 21.27
N VAL A 38 4.92 -1.05 20.60
CA VAL A 38 6.23 -0.89 21.24
C VAL A 38 6.31 0.41 22.05
N LYS A 39 5.63 1.47 21.62
CA LYS A 39 5.54 2.71 22.41
C LYS A 39 4.91 2.51 23.79
N GLN A 40 4.06 1.49 23.96
CA GLN A 40 3.49 1.18 25.28
C GLN A 40 4.46 0.41 26.19
N SER A 41 5.29 -0.45 25.59
CA SER A 41 6.15 -1.37 26.35
C SER A 41 7.59 -0.90 26.49
N GLN A 42 8.06 0.01 25.65
CA GLN A 42 9.45 0.48 25.59
C GLN A 42 9.50 1.96 25.19
N ALA A 43 10.49 2.69 25.71
CA ALA A 43 10.71 4.11 25.42
C ALA A 43 11.28 4.30 23.98
N VAL A 44 10.47 4.13 22.94
CA VAL A 44 10.85 4.44 21.57
C VAL A 44 10.61 5.92 21.29
N SER A 45 11.67 6.65 20.90
CA SER A 45 11.55 8.07 20.54
C SER A 45 10.68 8.27 19.29
N ALA A 46 10.06 9.45 19.17
CA ALA A 46 9.29 9.82 18.00
C ALA A 46 10.12 9.74 16.70
N GLN A 47 11.40 10.12 16.77
CA GLN A 47 12.32 10.02 15.64
C GLN A 47 12.59 8.58 15.23
N ALA A 48 12.82 7.67 16.18
CA ALA A 48 13.04 6.26 15.89
C ALA A 48 11.79 5.61 15.26
N ALA A 49 10.60 5.97 15.75
CA ALA A 49 9.32 5.53 15.18
C ALA A 49 9.13 6.03 13.73
N ALA A 50 9.45 7.30 13.48
CA ALA A 50 9.40 7.86 12.13
C ALA A 50 10.37 7.15 11.17
N LEU A 51 11.61 6.87 11.62
CA LEU A 51 12.62 6.17 10.81
C LEU A 51 12.20 4.75 10.43
N LEU A 52 11.44 4.04 11.25
CA LEU A 52 10.94 2.70 10.91
C LEU A 52 10.05 2.71 9.66
N THR A 53 9.26 3.74 9.47
CA THR A 53 8.35 3.86 8.31
C THR A 53 9.03 4.57 7.15
N SER A 54 9.71 5.70 7.39
CA SER A 54 10.33 6.50 6.35
C SER A 54 11.51 5.79 5.65
N SER A 55 12.23 4.91 6.37
CA SER A 55 13.28 4.08 5.77
C SER A 55 12.72 3.19 4.66
N LEU A 56 11.57 2.55 4.91
CA LEU A 56 10.92 1.72 3.88
C LEU A 56 10.46 2.56 2.69
N GLN A 57 9.83 3.72 2.95
CA GLN A 57 9.36 4.60 1.90
C GLN A 57 10.53 5.12 1.03
N ALA A 58 11.64 5.52 1.66
CA ALA A 58 12.86 5.90 0.96
C ALA A 58 13.42 4.75 0.12
N GLY A 59 13.45 3.54 0.69
CA GLY A 59 13.83 2.33 -0.02
C GLY A 59 12.97 2.08 -1.26
N PHE A 60 11.65 2.24 -1.14
CA PHE A 60 10.73 2.07 -2.27
C PHE A 60 11.01 3.06 -3.41
N VAL A 61 11.24 4.33 -3.08
CA VAL A 61 11.61 5.35 -4.09
C VAL A 61 12.90 4.96 -4.80
N VAL A 62 13.94 4.60 -4.04
CA VAL A 62 15.22 4.16 -4.64
C VAL A 62 15.04 2.91 -5.47
N GLY A 63 14.32 1.91 -4.97
CA GLY A 63 14.02 0.67 -5.70
C GLY A 63 13.26 0.92 -7.00
N THR A 64 12.30 1.83 -7.00
CA THR A 64 11.53 2.20 -8.20
C THR A 64 12.42 2.89 -9.22
N ILE A 65 13.27 3.82 -8.80
CA ILE A 65 14.25 4.48 -9.68
C ILE A 65 15.21 3.45 -10.29
N LEU A 66 15.78 2.57 -9.48
CA LEU A 66 16.68 1.52 -9.95
C LEU A 66 15.97 0.55 -10.90
N SER A 67 14.76 0.12 -10.56
CA SER A 67 13.95 -0.76 -11.42
C SER A 67 13.68 -0.11 -12.78
N ALA A 68 13.38 1.18 -12.81
CA ALA A 68 13.17 1.93 -14.04
C ALA A 68 14.49 2.08 -14.84
N LEU A 69 15.57 2.54 -14.21
CA LEU A 69 16.88 2.75 -14.87
C LEU A 69 17.43 1.47 -15.51
N PHE A 70 17.31 0.34 -14.81
CA PHE A 70 17.75 -0.96 -15.31
C PHE A 70 16.71 -1.70 -16.14
N SER A 71 15.51 -1.14 -16.29
CA SER A 71 14.37 -1.75 -16.97
C SER A 71 14.12 -3.19 -16.48
N LEU A 72 14.15 -3.41 -15.15
CA LEU A 72 14.13 -4.75 -14.57
C LEU A 72 12.86 -5.50 -14.95
N ALA A 73 11.71 -4.83 -14.88
CA ALA A 73 10.42 -5.41 -15.25
C ALA A 73 10.34 -5.84 -16.72
N ASP A 74 11.21 -5.34 -17.59
CA ASP A 74 11.23 -5.64 -19.02
C ASP A 74 12.24 -6.73 -19.39
N ARG A 75 13.29 -6.84 -18.59
CA ARG A 75 14.37 -7.82 -18.82
C ARG A 75 14.06 -9.19 -18.23
N PHE A 76 13.32 -9.21 -17.13
CA PHE A 76 13.00 -10.44 -16.41
C PHE A 76 11.52 -10.84 -16.60
N ASP A 77 11.22 -12.12 -16.44
CA ASP A 77 9.84 -12.59 -16.29
C ASP A 77 9.24 -11.89 -15.04
N PRO A 78 8.15 -11.12 -15.20
CA PRO A 78 7.58 -10.35 -14.11
C PRO A 78 7.20 -11.21 -12.90
N ARG A 79 6.81 -12.48 -13.09
CA ARG A 79 6.52 -13.42 -11.98
C ARG A 79 7.78 -13.75 -11.17
N ARG A 80 8.93 -13.96 -11.87
CA ARG A 80 10.21 -14.22 -11.21
C ARG A 80 10.76 -12.98 -10.51
N LEU A 81 10.55 -11.81 -11.10
CA LEU A 81 10.93 -10.54 -10.48
C LEU A 81 10.11 -10.30 -9.20
N PHE A 82 8.78 -10.50 -9.27
CA PHE A 82 7.91 -10.43 -8.10
C PHE A 82 8.35 -11.45 -7.03
N MET A 83 8.55 -12.71 -7.40
CA MET A 83 9.00 -13.75 -6.47
C MET A 83 10.30 -13.38 -5.78
N GLY A 84 11.33 -13.03 -6.53
CA GLY A 84 12.65 -12.67 -5.96
C GLY A 84 12.55 -11.49 -5.01
N SER A 85 11.83 -10.44 -5.41
CA SER A 85 11.60 -9.25 -4.59
C SER A 85 10.82 -9.58 -3.30
N ALA A 86 9.74 -10.34 -3.40
CA ALA A 86 8.94 -10.75 -2.25
C ALA A 86 9.74 -11.64 -1.27
N LEU A 87 10.55 -12.57 -1.77
CA LEU A 87 11.39 -13.43 -0.93
C LEU A 87 12.50 -12.65 -0.21
N VAL A 88 13.15 -11.69 -0.87
CA VAL A 88 14.15 -10.84 -0.22
C VAL A 88 13.49 -9.93 0.82
N ALA A 89 12.33 -9.36 0.52
CA ALA A 89 11.55 -8.57 1.48
C ALA A 89 11.10 -9.42 2.69
N ALA A 90 10.67 -10.66 2.45
CA ALA A 90 10.29 -11.60 3.49
C ALA A 90 11.50 -11.93 4.39
N ALA A 91 12.65 -12.24 3.82
CA ALA A 91 13.88 -12.53 4.58
C ALA A 91 14.32 -11.31 5.42
N ALA A 92 14.33 -10.10 4.83
CA ALA A 92 14.66 -8.88 5.55
C ALA A 92 13.68 -8.61 6.71
N THR A 93 12.38 -8.85 6.50
CA THR A 93 11.36 -8.67 7.53
C THR A 93 11.44 -9.76 8.61
N ALA A 94 11.70 -11.01 8.24
CA ALA A 94 11.91 -12.11 9.19
C ALA A 94 13.10 -11.84 10.12
N TRP A 95 14.17 -11.24 9.60
CA TRP A 95 15.33 -10.90 10.43
C TRP A 95 15.02 -9.90 11.53
N LEU A 96 14.03 -9.00 11.33
CA LEU A 96 13.59 -8.05 12.35
C LEU A 96 13.08 -8.72 13.63
N VAL A 97 12.60 -9.95 13.55
CA VAL A 97 12.12 -10.75 14.71
C VAL A 97 13.21 -10.93 15.76
N PHE A 98 14.47 -11.01 15.35
CA PHE A 98 15.62 -11.29 16.20
C PHE A 98 16.33 -10.02 16.70
N LEU A 99 15.92 -8.84 16.20
CA LEU A 99 16.57 -7.57 16.50
C LEU A 99 15.79 -6.80 17.56
N PRO A 100 16.42 -5.80 18.22
CA PRO A 100 15.67 -4.81 18.99
C PRO A 100 14.72 -4.03 18.06
N PRO A 101 13.65 -3.39 18.59
CA PRO A 101 12.64 -2.74 17.77
C PRO A 101 13.16 -1.53 16.97
N THR A 102 14.31 -1.00 17.31
CA THR A 102 14.95 0.15 16.64
C THR A 102 16.47 -0.05 16.54
N GLY A 103 17.09 0.60 15.57
CA GLY A 103 18.54 0.56 15.37
C GLY A 103 18.91 0.64 13.90
N THR A 104 20.18 0.96 13.62
CA THR A 104 20.67 1.18 12.25
C THR A 104 20.40 -0.03 11.34
N LEU A 105 20.64 -1.24 11.83
CA LEU A 105 20.38 -2.46 11.05
C LEU A 105 18.88 -2.64 10.77
N VAL A 106 18.02 -2.32 11.74
CA VAL A 106 16.55 -2.37 11.54
C VAL A 106 16.13 -1.40 10.43
N TYR A 107 16.63 -0.16 10.43
CA TYR A 107 16.32 0.83 9.39
C TYR A 107 16.88 0.40 8.03
N ALA A 108 18.08 -0.20 7.99
CA ALA A 108 18.66 -0.73 6.76
C ALA A 108 17.81 -1.89 6.18
N LEU A 109 17.34 -2.81 7.01
CA LEU A 109 16.45 -3.90 6.59
C LEU A 109 15.08 -3.39 6.12
N ARG A 110 14.54 -2.35 6.79
CA ARG A 110 13.30 -1.69 6.33
C ARG A 110 13.50 -0.99 4.99
N PHE A 111 14.63 -0.31 4.79
CA PHE A 111 15.00 0.27 3.51
C PHE A 111 15.10 -0.80 2.41
N LEU A 112 15.78 -1.91 2.67
CA LEU A 112 15.87 -3.05 1.75
C LEU A 112 14.48 -3.64 1.43
N THR A 113 13.62 -3.81 2.46
CA THR A 113 12.23 -4.23 2.25
C THR A 113 11.52 -3.29 1.29
N GLY A 114 11.66 -1.97 1.49
CA GLY A 114 11.07 -0.96 0.61
C GLY A 114 11.58 -1.05 -0.82
N MET A 115 12.90 -1.20 -1.03
CA MET A 115 13.48 -1.39 -2.37
C MET A 115 12.84 -2.59 -3.09
N CYS A 116 12.64 -3.69 -2.38
CA CYS A 116 12.03 -4.90 -2.92
C CYS A 116 10.56 -4.68 -3.30
N MET A 117 9.82 -3.84 -2.57
CA MET A 117 8.42 -3.56 -2.90
C MET A 117 8.23 -2.91 -4.29
N ALA A 118 9.26 -2.26 -4.83
CA ALA A 118 9.26 -1.78 -6.21
C ALA A 118 9.20 -2.92 -7.25
N GLY A 119 9.63 -4.12 -6.89
CA GLY A 119 9.50 -5.34 -7.69
C GLY A 119 8.23 -6.14 -7.40
N VAL A 120 7.36 -5.68 -6.50
CA VAL A 120 6.10 -6.33 -6.13
C VAL A 120 4.93 -5.57 -6.75
N TYR A 121 4.52 -4.44 -6.19
CA TYR A 121 3.31 -3.74 -6.61
C TYR A 121 3.32 -3.24 -8.07
N PRO A 122 4.35 -2.52 -8.56
CA PRO A 122 4.40 -2.10 -9.96
C PRO A 122 4.44 -3.29 -10.94
N VAL A 123 5.07 -4.39 -10.53
CA VAL A 123 5.14 -5.62 -11.33
C VAL A 123 3.78 -6.33 -11.32
N GLY A 124 3.07 -6.34 -10.21
CA GLY A 124 1.70 -6.82 -10.10
C GLY A 124 0.74 -6.06 -11.03
N MET A 125 0.83 -4.73 -11.06
CA MET A 125 0.05 -3.91 -12.00
C MET A 125 0.36 -4.28 -13.45
N ARG A 126 1.61 -4.51 -13.79
CA ARG A 126 2.00 -4.96 -15.13
C ARG A 126 1.43 -6.34 -15.47
N LEU A 127 1.50 -7.31 -14.55
CA LEU A 127 0.91 -8.63 -14.73
C LEU A 127 -0.60 -8.54 -14.99
N ALA A 128 -1.32 -7.74 -14.21
CA ALA A 128 -2.75 -7.53 -14.42
C ALA A 128 -3.05 -6.88 -15.78
N ALA A 129 -2.26 -5.88 -16.18
CA ALA A 129 -2.42 -5.20 -17.47
C ALA A 129 -2.29 -6.13 -18.66
N THR A 130 -1.52 -7.25 -18.55
CA THR A 130 -1.43 -8.25 -19.63
C THR A 130 -2.78 -8.94 -19.94
N TRP A 131 -3.71 -8.91 -18.99
CA TRP A 131 -5.05 -9.50 -19.10
C TRP A 131 -6.14 -8.47 -19.47
N ALA A 132 -5.79 -7.20 -19.64
CA ALA A 132 -6.77 -6.15 -19.89
C ALA A 132 -7.49 -6.35 -21.23
N ARG A 133 -8.83 -6.23 -21.22
CA ARG A 133 -9.71 -6.28 -22.39
C ARG A 133 -10.70 -5.12 -22.32
N GLY A 134 -10.20 -3.90 -22.34
CA GLY A 134 -11.01 -2.70 -22.14
C GLY A 134 -11.37 -2.40 -20.68
N ASP A 135 -10.95 -3.25 -19.74
CA ASP A 135 -11.24 -3.22 -18.31
C ASP A 135 -10.00 -2.91 -17.43
N LEU A 136 -8.99 -2.24 -18.01
CA LEU A 136 -7.74 -1.92 -17.32
C LEU A 136 -7.99 -1.13 -16.02
N GLY A 137 -8.93 -0.18 -16.02
CA GLY A 137 -9.28 0.61 -14.84
C GLY A 137 -9.80 -0.26 -13.69
N LEU A 138 -10.65 -1.26 -14.00
CA LEU A 138 -11.11 -2.23 -12.99
C LEU A 138 -9.95 -3.05 -12.43
N LEU A 139 -9.04 -3.52 -13.28
CA LEU A 139 -7.89 -4.32 -12.84
C LEU A 139 -6.94 -3.52 -11.94
N ILE A 140 -6.67 -2.26 -12.28
CA ILE A 140 -5.89 -1.35 -11.45
C ILE A 140 -6.61 -1.10 -10.11
N GLY A 141 -7.92 -0.84 -10.13
CA GLY A 141 -8.73 -0.64 -8.93
C GLY A 141 -8.70 -1.86 -7.98
N LEU A 142 -8.77 -3.07 -8.52
CA LEU A 142 -8.65 -4.31 -7.75
C LEU A 142 -7.26 -4.45 -7.10
N LEU A 143 -6.19 -4.08 -7.81
CA LEU A 143 -4.83 -4.11 -7.26
C LEU A 143 -4.60 -3.04 -6.21
N VAL A 144 -5.15 -1.83 -6.40
CA VAL A 144 -5.15 -0.79 -5.35
C VAL A 144 -5.89 -1.29 -4.12
N GLY A 145 -7.04 -1.95 -4.29
CA GLY A 145 -7.76 -2.61 -3.20
C GLY A 145 -6.94 -3.69 -2.49
N ALA A 146 -6.23 -4.54 -3.25
CA ALA A 146 -5.36 -5.57 -2.69
C ALA A 146 -4.17 -4.97 -1.91
N LEU A 147 -3.51 -3.94 -2.46
CA LEU A 147 -2.47 -3.18 -1.77
C LEU A 147 -2.99 -2.59 -0.46
N THR A 148 -4.18 -1.96 -0.49
CA THR A 148 -4.81 -1.35 0.68
C THR A 148 -5.10 -2.39 1.76
N LEU A 149 -5.70 -3.53 1.39
CA LEU A 149 -6.02 -4.61 2.33
C LEU A 149 -4.75 -5.26 2.91
N GLY A 150 -3.75 -5.50 2.08
CA GLY A 150 -2.45 -6.03 2.52
C GLY A 150 -1.75 -5.09 3.49
N SER A 151 -1.76 -3.79 3.20
CA SER A 151 -1.18 -2.75 4.07
C SER A 151 -1.94 -2.58 5.40
N ALA A 152 -3.25 -2.85 5.42
CA ALA A 152 -4.06 -2.84 6.63
C ALA A 152 -3.80 -4.08 7.54
N SER A 153 -3.53 -5.24 6.95
CA SER A 153 -3.46 -6.53 7.65
C SER A 153 -2.54 -6.59 8.87
N PRO A 154 -1.37 -5.91 8.92
CA PRO A 154 -0.54 -5.88 10.12
C PRO A 154 -1.23 -5.29 11.35
N HIS A 155 -2.17 -4.35 11.16
CA HIS A 155 -2.93 -3.77 12.26
C HIS A 155 -3.94 -4.77 12.84
N LEU A 156 -4.52 -5.63 11.99
CA LEU A 156 -5.37 -6.73 12.46
C LEU A 156 -4.57 -7.76 13.27
N LEU A 157 -3.35 -8.07 12.83
CA LEU A 157 -2.42 -8.94 13.58
C LEU A 157 -2.04 -8.32 14.92
N ALA A 158 -1.78 -7.01 14.97
CA ALA A 158 -1.50 -6.29 16.20
C ALA A 158 -2.73 -6.26 17.15
N ALA A 159 -3.95 -6.21 16.60
CA ALA A 159 -5.18 -6.26 17.36
C ALA A 159 -5.47 -7.64 17.96
N SER A 160 -4.87 -8.72 17.50
CA SER A 160 -5.12 -10.08 18.02
C SER A 160 -4.66 -10.30 19.47
N GLY A 161 -4.22 -9.25 20.16
CA GLY A 161 -4.14 -9.09 21.61
C GLY A 161 -3.11 -9.98 22.33
N GLY A 162 -2.15 -9.37 23.05
CA GLY A 162 -1.18 -10.08 23.89
C GLY A 162 -0.04 -10.80 23.17
N LEU A 163 0.02 -10.74 21.85
CA LEU A 163 1.13 -11.28 21.08
C LEU A 163 2.31 -10.31 21.09
N ASP A 164 3.52 -10.83 21.23
CA ASP A 164 4.76 -10.05 21.05
C ASP A 164 4.73 -9.40 19.66
N TRP A 165 5.14 -8.13 19.56
CA TRP A 165 5.24 -7.37 18.31
C TRP A 165 6.06 -8.12 17.22
N ARG A 166 6.95 -9.01 17.63
CA ARG A 166 7.72 -9.90 16.75
C ARG A 166 6.84 -10.80 15.90
N TRP A 167 5.69 -11.19 16.43
CA TRP A 167 4.71 -12.02 15.71
C TRP A 167 4.18 -11.34 14.45
N VAL A 168 3.97 -10.00 14.51
CA VAL A 168 3.55 -9.23 13.33
C VAL A 168 4.57 -9.36 12.20
N TYR A 169 5.85 -9.21 12.51
CA TYR A 169 6.92 -9.38 11.51
C TYR A 169 7.02 -10.82 11.01
N ALA A 170 6.91 -11.81 11.90
CA ALA A 170 7.00 -13.21 11.52
C ALA A 170 5.87 -13.61 10.54
N VAL A 171 4.63 -13.22 10.85
CA VAL A 171 3.47 -13.51 9.98
C VAL A 171 3.56 -12.73 8.68
N ALA A 172 3.91 -11.44 8.73
CA ALA A 172 4.09 -10.63 7.52
C ALA A 172 5.17 -11.23 6.60
N ALA A 173 6.29 -11.66 7.15
CA ALA A 173 7.36 -12.32 6.39
C ALA A 173 6.88 -13.64 5.77
N ALA A 174 6.14 -14.46 6.52
CA ALA A 174 5.58 -15.72 6.01
C ALA A 174 4.58 -15.46 4.88
N CYS A 175 3.67 -14.48 5.02
CA CYS A 175 2.73 -14.09 3.99
C CYS A 175 3.45 -13.63 2.71
N ALA A 176 4.49 -12.79 2.85
CA ALA A 176 5.27 -12.31 1.71
C ALA A 176 6.03 -13.45 1.01
N ALA A 177 6.62 -14.38 1.77
CA ALA A 177 7.31 -15.54 1.21
C ALA A 177 6.35 -16.45 0.45
N LEU A 178 5.20 -16.79 1.03
CA LEU A 178 4.17 -17.61 0.39
C LEU A 178 3.64 -16.94 -0.88
N SER A 179 3.40 -15.63 -0.84
CA SER A 179 2.98 -14.84 -2.01
C SER A 179 4.01 -14.85 -3.11
N GLY A 180 5.30 -14.70 -2.76
CA GLY A 180 6.41 -14.78 -3.71
C GLY A 180 6.46 -16.12 -4.43
N LEU A 181 6.21 -17.21 -3.75
CA LEU A 181 6.16 -18.55 -4.36
C LEU A 181 4.87 -18.76 -5.17
N ALA A 182 3.73 -18.33 -4.63
CA ALA A 182 2.42 -18.54 -5.24
C ALA A 182 2.23 -17.75 -6.54
N VAL A 183 2.89 -16.60 -6.70
CA VAL A 183 2.80 -15.79 -7.94
C VAL A 183 3.28 -16.54 -9.18
N LEU A 184 4.12 -17.54 -9.03
CA LEU A 184 4.54 -18.40 -10.16
C LEU A 184 3.40 -19.21 -10.76
N ALA A 185 2.31 -19.42 -10.02
CA ALA A 185 1.08 -20.06 -10.52
C ALA A 185 0.21 -19.10 -11.37
N CYS A 186 0.54 -17.81 -11.42
CA CYS A 186 -0.11 -16.88 -12.36
C CYS A 186 0.36 -17.18 -13.79
N GLU A 187 -0.58 -17.13 -14.71
CA GLU A 187 -0.25 -17.15 -16.13
C GLU A 187 -0.08 -15.73 -16.66
N LEU A 188 0.73 -15.59 -17.72
CA LEU A 188 0.88 -14.31 -18.42
C LEU A 188 -0.28 -14.12 -19.38
N GLY A 189 -0.87 -12.93 -19.38
CA GLY A 189 -1.95 -12.62 -20.31
C GLY A 189 -1.48 -12.42 -21.74
N PRO A 190 -2.42 -12.41 -22.71
CA PRO A 190 -2.11 -12.34 -24.14
C PRO A 190 -1.48 -11.01 -24.59
N HIS A 191 -1.59 -9.94 -23.77
CA HIS A 191 -1.07 -8.61 -24.09
C HIS A 191 0.31 -8.34 -23.46
N MET A 192 1.12 -9.38 -23.26
CA MET A 192 2.49 -9.21 -22.78
C MET A 192 3.32 -8.45 -23.82
N LYS A 193 3.51 -7.16 -23.61
CA LYS A 193 4.40 -6.32 -24.41
C LYS A 193 5.74 -6.18 -23.72
N ARG A 194 6.85 -6.29 -24.46
CA ARG A 194 8.14 -5.79 -23.96
C ARG A 194 8.04 -4.27 -23.96
N ALA A 195 8.40 -3.64 -22.84
CA ALA A 195 8.39 -2.20 -22.79
C ALA A 195 9.44 -1.63 -23.77
N ALA A 196 9.15 -0.44 -24.25
CA ALA A 196 10.10 0.35 -25.00
C ALA A 196 11.33 0.67 -24.12
N ARG A 197 12.48 0.96 -24.74
CA ARG A 197 13.68 1.43 -24.01
C ARG A 197 13.29 2.64 -23.16
N LEU A 198 13.89 2.76 -21.98
CA LEU A 198 13.69 3.91 -21.10
C LEU A 198 14.02 5.19 -21.89
N ASP A 199 13.00 6.01 -22.07
CA ASP A 199 13.15 7.32 -22.69
C ASP A 199 13.21 8.39 -21.60
N LEU A 200 14.41 8.84 -21.27
CA LEU A 200 14.62 9.90 -20.29
C LEU A 200 13.99 11.24 -20.72
N SER A 201 13.71 11.42 -22.02
CA SER A 201 13.00 12.61 -22.50
C SER A 201 11.56 12.64 -22.05
N ALA A 202 10.93 11.49 -21.87
CA ALA A 202 9.56 11.37 -21.33
C ALA A 202 9.44 11.97 -19.93
N PHE A 203 10.48 11.82 -19.09
CA PHE A 203 10.51 12.44 -17.76
C PHE A 203 10.47 13.97 -17.82
N THR A 204 11.28 14.57 -18.71
CA THR A 204 11.26 16.02 -18.88
C THR A 204 9.98 16.53 -19.52
N GLN A 205 9.38 15.75 -20.43
CA GLN A 205 8.14 16.06 -21.09
C GLN A 205 6.96 16.04 -20.11
N ALA A 206 6.91 15.07 -19.20
CA ALA A 206 5.91 14.97 -18.13
C ALA A 206 5.87 16.20 -17.20
N TRP A 207 6.99 16.93 -17.06
CA TRP A 207 7.05 18.18 -16.30
C TRP A 207 6.84 19.45 -17.16
N ARG A 208 7.01 19.37 -18.48
CA ARG A 208 6.75 20.47 -19.41
C ARG A 208 5.27 20.62 -19.75
N ASP A 209 4.56 19.51 -19.89
CA ASP A 209 3.11 19.54 -20.12
C ASP A 209 2.38 20.00 -18.84
N PRO A 210 1.63 21.13 -18.88
CA PRO A 210 0.95 21.67 -17.72
C PRO A 210 -0.08 20.70 -17.12
N ALA A 211 -0.81 19.95 -17.95
CA ALA A 211 -1.84 19.03 -17.49
C ALA A 211 -1.22 17.85 -16.73
N VAL A 212 -0.17 17.24 -17.29
CA VAL A 212 0.56 16.14 -16.66
C VAL A 212 1.28 16.63 -15.40
N ARG A 213 1.88 17.81 -15.43
CA ARG A 213 2.53 18.43 -14.26
C ARG A 213 1.55 18.65 -13.11
N LEU A 214 0.36 19.19 -13.38
CA LEU A 214 -0.68 19.38 -12.35
C LEU A 214 -1.17 18.04 -11.79
N ALA A 215 -1.37 17.03 -12.62
CA ALA A 215 -1.72 15.70 -12.18
C ALA A 215 -0.62 15.10 -11.28
N ASN A 216 0.65 15.24 -11.65
CA ASN A 216 1.79 14.79 -10.84
C ASN A 216 1.86 15.52 -9.50
N LEU A 217 1.66 16.84 -9.46
CA LEU A 217 1.66 17.62 -8.21
C LEU A 217 0.50 17.21 -7.29
N GLY A 218 -0.69 17.01 -7.87
CA GLY A 218 -1.85 16.49 -7.12
C GLY A 218 -1.57 15.10 -6.55
N TYR A 219 -0.96 14.22 -7.34
CA TYR A 219 -0.60 12.87 -6.91
C TYR A 219 0.48 12.87 -5.82
N LEU A 220 1.45 13.79 -5.88
CA LEU A 220 2.44 13.94 -4.79
C LEU A 220 1.76 14.36 -3.48
N GLY A 221 0.83 15.32 -3.52
CA GLY A 221 0.06 15.73 -2.33
C GLY A 221 -0.77 14.58 -1.76
N HIS A 222 -1.49 13.85 -2.62
CA HIS A 222 -2.23 12.66 -2.26
C HIS A 222 -1.35 11.59 -1.59
N MET A 223 -0.20 11.26 -2.19
CA MET A 223 0.73 10.27 -1.62
C MET A 223 1.30 10.69 -0.27
N TRP A 224 1.58 11.99 -0.10
CA TRP A 224 2.02 12.51 1.18
C TRP A 224 0.98 12.29 2.28
N GLU A 225 -0.27 12.65 2.01
CA GLU A 225 -1.39 12.47 2.94
C GLU A 225 -1.62 10.99 3.26
N LEU A 226 -1.71 10.15 2.24
CA LEU A 226 -1.94 8.72 2.36
C LEU A 226 -0.90 8.04 3.26
N TYR A 227 0.38 8.26 2.98
CA TYR A 227 1.44 7.63 3.75
C TYR A 227 1.56 8.20 5.16
N ALA A 228 1.28 9.48 5.36
CA ALA A 228 1.22 10.08 6.70
C ALA A 228 0.08 9.47 7.52
N MET A 229 -1.12 9.38 6.95
CA MET A 229 -2.27 8.75 7.59
C MET A 229 -1.97 7.29 7.97
N TRP A 230 -1.54 6.47 7.02
CA TRP A 230 -1.29 5.05 7.27
C TRP A 230 -0.17 4.80 8.27
N ALA A 231 0.84 5.67 8.32
CA ALA A 231 1.93 5.56 9.27
C ALA A 231 1.54 5.92 10.70
N TRP A 232 0.64 6.89 10.88
CA TRP A 232 0.41 7.51 12.18
C TRP A 232 -1.00 7.30 12.76
N LEU A 233 -1.96 6.80 11.97
CA LEU A 233 -3.35 6.65 12.42
C LEU A 233 -3.46 5.76 13.67
N ALA A 234 -2.75 4.63 13.73
CA ALA A 234 -2.78 3.75 14.90
C ALA A 234 -2.28 4.46 16.16
N VAL A 235 -1.21 5.24 16.05
CA VAL A 235 -0.65 6.02 17.16
C VAL A 235 -1.63 7.11 17.61
N PHE A 236 -2.26 7.79 16.66
CA PHE A 236 -3.26 8.82 16.94
C PHE A 236 -4.50 8.23 17.64
N LEU A 237 -5.08 7.16 17.09
CA LEU A 237 -6.26 6.52 17.67
C LEU A 237 -5.96 5.98 19.08
N GLN A 238 -4.78 5.37 19.27
CA GLN A 238 -4.37 4.90 20.59
C GLN A 238 -4.27 6.05 21.60
N ALA A 239 -3.62 7.15 21.25
CA ALA A 239 -3.53 8.33 22.09
C ALA A 239 -4.92 8.91 22.40
N SER A 240 -5.77 9.05 21.38
CA SER A 240 -7.13 9.59 21.51
C SER A 240 -8.01 8.73 22.40
N PHE A 241 -7.98 7.40 22.23
CA PHE A 241 -8.76 6.47 23.02
C PHE A 241 -8.28 6.39 24.48
N SER A 242 -6.96 6.48 24.69
CA SER A 242 -6.38 6.55 26.03
C SER A 242 -6.80 7.83 26.78
N LEU A 243 -6.82 8.98 26.10
CA LEU A 243 -7.29 10.26 26.66
C LEU A 243 -8.78 10.21 26.99
N ASN A 244 -9.58 9.44 26.23
CA ASN A 244 -11.01 9.22 26.50
C ASN A 244 -11.27 8.18 27.60
N GLY A 245 -10.23 7.60 28.22
CA GLY A 245 -10.36 6.63 29.30
C GLY A 245 -10.70 5.21 28.87
N MET A 246 -10.50 4.85 27.61
CA MET A 246 -10.76 3.49 27.13
C MET A 246 -9.72 2.51 27.70
N ALA A 247 -10.18 1.47 28.40
CA ALA A 247 -9.31 0.52 29.11
C ALA A 247 -8.38 -0.26 28.15
N ASP A 248 -8.87 -0.58 26.93
CA ASP A 248 -8.12 -1.36 25.94
C ASP A 248 -7.86 -0.54 24.66
N ALA A 249 -7.29 0.67 24.90
CA ALA A 249 -7.05 1.65 23.83
C ALA A 249 -6.15 1.10 22.69
N GLY A 250 -5.13 0.30 23.02
CA GLY A 250 -4.18 -0.24 22.04
C GLY A 250 -4.83 -1.25 21.09
N HIS A 251 -5.59 -2.21 21.63
CA HIS A 251 -6.34 -3.17 20.83
C HIS A 251 -7.36 -2.48 19.93
N SER A 252 -8.18 -1.60 20.53
CA SER A 252 -9.21 -0.85 19.80
C SER A 252 -8.62 0.02 18.71
N ALA A 253 -7.49 0.72 18.97
CA ALA A 253 -6.81 1.52 17.97
C ALA A 253 -6.31 0.69 16.81
N SER A 254 -5.72 -0.47 17.07
CA SER A 254 -5.24 -1.38 16.02
C SER A 254 -6.40 -1.89 15.16
N LEU A 255 -7.50 -2.31 15.79
CA LEU A 255 -8.70 -2.80 15.09
C LEU A 255 -9.33 -1.71 14.21
N TRP A 256 -9.50 -0.50 14.75
CA TRP A 256 -10.09 0.60 14.01
C TRP A 256 -9.15 1.17 12.95
N THR A 257 -7.82 1.09 13.14
CA THR A 257 -6.87 1.39 12.08
C THR A 257 -6.99 0.39 10.93
N PHE A 258 -7.06 -0.92 11.24
CA PHE A 258 -7.34 -1.93 10.22
C PHE A 258 -8.64 -1.61 9.46
N ALA A 259 -9.73 -1.39 10.17
CA ALA A 259 -11.03 -1.10 9.56
C ALA A 259 -11.00 0.15 8.68
N THR A 260 -10.33 1.21 9.15
CA THR A 260 -10.21 2.48 8.43
C THR A 260 -9.39 2.33 7.15
N VAL A 261 -8.24 1.69 7.21
CA VAL A 261 -7.39 1.47 6.02
C VAL A 261 -8.08 0.51 5.06
N ALA A 262 -8.65 -0.59 5.56
CA ALA A 262 -9.38 -1.57 4.75
C ALA A 262 -10.63 -0.97 4.07
N ALA A 263 -11.30 0.01 4.71
CA ALA A 263 -12.42 0.74 4.09
C ALA A 263 -12.02 1.47 2.81
N GLY A 264 -10.73 1.76 2.61
CA GLY A 264 -10.19 2.29 1.37
C GLY A 264 -10.46 1.41 0.15
N VAL A 265 -10.66 0.10 0.34
CA VAL A 265 -11.09 -0.81 -0.75
C VAL A 265 -12.43 -0.37 -1.35
N LEU A 266 -13.36 0.07 -0.48
CA LEU A 266 -14.65 0.64 -0.93
C LEU A 266 -14.44 1.95 -1.68
N GLY A 267 -13.45 2.76 -1.24
CA GLY A 267 -13.04 3.98 -1.92
C GLY A 267 -12.49 3.72 -3.32
N ALA A 268 -11.60 2.74 -3.46
CA ALA A 268 -11.03 2.34 -4.74
C ALA A 268 -12.12 1.89 -5.74
N TRP A 269 -13.03 1.04 -5.30
CA TRP A 269 -14.13 0.55 -6.13
C TRP A 269 -15.15 1.64 -6.40
N GLY A 270 -15.68 2.31 -5.37
CA GLY A 270 -16.72 3.33 -5.49
C GLY A 270 -16.25 4.56 -6.26
N GLY A 271 -15.00 4.99 -6.03
CA GLY A 271 -14.36 6.06 -6.78
C GLY A 271 -14.26 5.76 -8.27
N GLY A 272 -13.93 4.53 -8.65
CA GLY A 272 -13.93 4.08 -10.04
C GLY A 272 -15.32 4.15 -10.69
N VAL A 273 -16.33 3.55 -10.04
CA VAL A 273 -17.72 3.57 -10.52
C VAL A 273 -18.27 5.00 -10.65
N LEU A 274 -17.94 5.86 -9.69
CA LEU A 274 -18.41 7.25 -9.69
C LEU A 274 -17.71 8.07 -10.79
N ALA A 275 -16.40 7.81 -11.01
CA ALA A 275 -15.64 8.49 -12.06
C ALA A 275 -16.17 8.21 -13.46
N ASP A 276 -16.71 7.02 -13.70
CA ASP A 276 -17.34 6.68 -14.98
C ASP A 276 -18.67 7.46 -15.21
N ARG A 277 -19.32 7.96 -14.13
CA ARG A 277 -20.59 8.68 -14.20
C ARG A 277 -20.44 10.19 -14.24
N ILE A 278 -19.60 10.77 -13.39
CA ILE A 278 -19.47 12.21 -13.21
C ILE A 278 -18.11 12.77 -13.64
N GLY A 279 -17.24 11.91 -14.14
CA GLY A 279 -15.90 12.26 -14.61
C GLY A 279 -14.83 12.17 -13.51
N ARG A 280 -13.62 11.84 -13.93
CA ARG A 280 -12.46 11.59 -13.05
C ARG A 280 -12.07 12.81 -12.21
N THR A 281 -12.01 13.99 -12.84
CA THR A 281 -11.62 15.24 -12.16
C THR A 281 -12.57 15.58 -11.01
N ALA A 282 -13.87 15.45 -11.21
CA ALA A 282 -14.87 15.75 -10.17
C ALA A 282 -14.72 14.80 -8.97
N VAL A 283 -14.53 13.50 -9.24
CA VAL A 283 -14.32 12.51 -8.17
C VAL A 283 -13.02 12.76 -7.42
N THR A 284 -11.93 13.04 -8.12
CA THR A 284 -10.63 13.36 -7.50
C THR A 284 -10.73 14.58 -6.59
N ILE A 285 -11.33 15.68 -7.07
CA ILE A 285 -11.51 16.90 -6.26
C ILE A 285 -12.37 16.62 -5.03
N ALA A 286 -13.50 15.93 -5.20
CA ALA A 286 -14.39 15.61 -4.09
C ALA A 286 -13.71 14.69 -3.05
N ALA A 287 -12.98 13.66 -3.49
CA ALA A 287 -12.26 12.75 -2.64
C ALA A 287 -11.15 13.48 -1.85
N MET A 288 -10.31 14.27 -2.52
CA MET A 288 -9.26 15.07 -1.88
C MET A 288 -9.83 16.11 -0.90
N ALA A 289 -10.91 16.80 -1.25
CA ALA A 289 -11.53 17.77 -0.36
C ALA A 289 -12.11 17.10 0.89
N THR A 290 -12.77 15.95 0.73
CA THR A 290 -13.30 15.16 1.86
C THR A 290 -12.16 14.64 2.74
N SER A 291 -11.11 14.11 2.14
CA SER A 291 -9.94 13.60 2.84
C SER A 291 -9.23 14.70 3.64
N ALA A 292 -8.99 15.86 3.02
CA ALA A 292 -8.40 17.02 3.68
C ALA A 292 -9.26 17.52 4.85
N ALA A 293 -10.59 17.57 4.68
CA ALA A 293 -11.51 17.94 5.75
C ALA A 293 -11.43 16.94 6.93
N CYS A 294 -11.39 15.65 6.65
CA CYS A 294 -11.20 14.62 7.68
C CYS A 294 -9.85 14.77 8.40
N ALA A 295 -8.76 15.01 7.67
CA ALA A 295 -7.42 15.22 8.25
C ALA A 295 -7.39 16.41 9.22
N LEU A 296 -8.01 17.54 8.84
CA LEU A 296 -8.13 18.72 9.69
C LEU A 296 -9.00 18.45 10.92
N LEU A 297 -10.15 17.80 10.73
CA LEU A 297 -11.05 17.46 11.83
C LEU A 297 -10.39 16.52 12.85
N MET A 298 -9.64 15.52 12.39
CA MET A 298 -8.96 14.57 13.29
C MET A 298 -8.02 15.27 14.26
N GLY A 299 -7.33 16.35 13.86
CA GLY A 299 -6.49 17.11 14.76
C GLY A 299 -7.25 17.71 15.94
N TRP A 300 -8.49 18.17 15.72
CA TRP A 300 -9.35 18.74 16.76
C TRP A 300 -10.07 17.68 17.60
N LEU A 301 -10.21 16.48 17.07
CA LEU A 301 -10.91 15.37 17.71
C LEU A 301 -10.00 14.53 18.64
N LEU A 302 -8.77 14.95 18.92
CA LEU A 302 -7.88 14.23 19.83
C LEU A 302 -8.51 14.16 21.24
N GLY A 303 -8.75 12.94 21.74
CA GLY A 303 -9.42 12.69 23.03
C GLY A 303 -10.93 12.86 23.01
N ALA A 304 -11.54 13.12 21.85
CA ALA A 304 -12.98 13.11 21.70
C ALA A 304 -13.56 11.69 21.81
N SER A 305 -14.89 11.60 21.96
CA SER A 305 -15.60 10.32 22.04
C SER A 305 -15.29 9.43 20.82
N PRO A 306 -14.97 8.14 21.01
CA PRO A 306 -14.76 7.19 19.91
C PRO A 306 -15.90 7.16 18.89
N TRP A 307 -17.14 7.41 19.35
CA TRP A 307 -18.32 7.49 18.46
C TRP A 307 -18.26 8.64 17.45
N VAL A 308 -17.41 9.64 17.67
CA VAL A 308 -17.16 10.75 16.73
C VAL A 308 -15.88 10.49 15.93
N VAL A 309 -14.80 10.08 16.59
CA VAL A 309 -13.49 9.85 15.97
C VAL A 309 -13.56 8.74 14.92
N ILE A 310 -14.20 7.62 15.23
CA ILE A 310 -14.25 6.43 14.36
C ILE A 310 -14.96 6.71 13.02
N PRO A 311 -16.17 7.29 12.98
CA PRO A 311 -16.83 7.61 11.71
C PRO A 311 -15.99 8.55 10.83
N VAL A 312 -15.35 9.57 11.42
CA VAL A 312 -14.47 10.48 10.67
C VAL A 312 -13.28 9.73 10.10
N ALA A 313 -12.65 8.85 10.89
CA ALA A 313 -11.56 8.01 10.42
C ALA A 313 -11.98 7.08 9.27
N LEU A 314 -13.15 6.44 9.36
CA LEU A 314 -13.66 5.57 8.30
C LEU A 314 -13.94 6.34 7.00
N VAL A 315 -14.56 7.52 7.09
CA VAL A 315 -14.77 8.40 5.93
C VAL A 315 -13.42 8.81 5.32
N TRP A 316 -12.44 9.13 6.17
CA TRP A 316 -11.08 9.43 5.70
C TRP A 316 -10.46 8.24 4.97
N GLY A 317 -10.54 7.02 5.53
CA GLY A 317 -10.03 5.80 4.90
C GLY A 317 -10.63 5.53 3.52
N VAL A 318 -11.94 5.77 3.34
CA VAL A 318 -12.62 5.65 2.05
C VAL A 318 -12.15 6.75 1.08
N SER A 319 -12.17 8.00 1.53
CA SER A 319 -11.91 9.16 0.66
C SER A 319 -10.45 9.24 0.21
N VAL A 320 -9.49 8.91 1.08
CA VAL A 320 -8.06 8.96 0.76
C VAL A 320 -7.62 7.94 -0.30
N ILE A 321 -8.41 6.92 -0.57
CA ILE A 321 -8.12 5.93 -1.63
C ILE A 321 -8.95 6.14 -2.89
N ALA A 322 -10.08 6.84 -2.79
CA ALA A 322 -11.01 7.01 -3.91
C ALA A 322 -10.39 7.74 -5.11
N ASP A 323 -9.41 8.60 -4.90
CA ASP A 323 -8.68 9.33 -5.94
C ASP A 323 -7.43 8.62 -6.46
N SER A 324 -6.87 7.66 -5.73
CA SER A 324 -5.65 6.92 -6.09
C SER A 324 -5.71 6.30 -7.49
N ALA A 325 -6.81 5.59 -7.78
CA ALA A 325 -7.02 4.98 -9.09
C ALA A 325 -7.19 6.03 -10.19
N GLN A 326 -7.75 7.21 -9.87
CA GLN A 326 -7.98 8.29 -10.82
C GLN A 326 -6.67 8.99 -11.22
N PHE A 327 -5.77 9.24 -10.26
CA PHE A 327 -4.44 9.76 -10.54
C PHE A 327 -3.64 8.79 -11.41
N SER A 328 -3.59 7.53 -11.05
CA SER A 328 -2.88 6.50 -11.81
C SER A 328 -3.39 6.41 -13.26
N ALA A 329 -4.71 6.49 -13.46
CA ALA A 329 -5.32 6.44 -14.79
C ALA A 329 -5.18 7.75 -15.59
N SER A 330 -4.84 8.87 -14.94
CA SER A 330 -4.65 10.17 -15.62
C SER A 330 -3.21 10.36 -16.11
N ILE A 331 -2.27 9.59 -15.58
CA ILE A 331 -0.84 9.67 -15.92
C ILE A 331 -0.45 8.53 -16.89
N ALA A 332 -1.22 7.44 -16.95
CA ALA A 332 -1.02 6.30 -17.84
C ALA A 332 -1.45 6.57 -19.29
#